data_fadcd31ee99a867484624a2dc1ce67e1
#
_entry.id   fadcd31ee99a867484624a2dc1ce67e1
#
_cell.length_a   1.000
_cell.length_b   1.000
_cell.length_c   1.000
_cell.angle_alpha   90.00
_cell.angle_beta   90.00
_cell.angle_gamma   90.00
#
_symmetry.space_group_name_H-M   'P 1'
#
loop_
_entity.id
_entity.type
_entity.pdbx_description
1 polymer ?
#
loop_
_entity_poly.entity_id
_entity_poly.type
_entity_poly.pdbx_seq_one_letter_code
_entity_poly.pdbx_strand_id
1 'polypeptide(L)'
;MIVYIVVVLVMGLGYYSLLSKYTELWNSIIPLTIDDSFVTSVTIVVPFRNEAQNLGALIKSLNDLELGHHQVEVLFINDHSTDNSVNVIADNAISLKYKVLNNSLTGKKEALKLAWQHASGDIVMQTDADCVLPSTWLVSMLHPFANEKVQLVSGPVDFYATTNFWSKMVRLDFNALIAIGAAHITWKKPMLCNGANLAYRKIVLESFKYKENKASGDDIYLMQHVHTTIPEGICFNQTQDAIVITSGPRHYREFWNQRIRWASKNGDYDLKQNTVILAFVWFYNVVIVLSFLSFNSVGYTVAAFLVVLKVLAENKFYRSFSTFFSLSGWFKTILRGQPFHILYMAILPPLSQVLKYQWKERKLK
;
A
#
# COMPACT_ATOMS: atom_id res chain seq x y z
N MET A 1 16.92 -38.70 1.63
CA MET A 1 16.92 -38.11 0.26
C MET A 1 15.51 -37.91 -0.28
N ILE A 2 14.63 -38.94 -0.34
CA ILE A 2 13.27 -38.85 -0.89
C ILE A 2 12.43 -37.79 -0.15
N VAL A 3 12.41 -37.83 1.17
CA VAL A 3 11.65 -36.85 2.00
C VAL A 3 12.08 -35.40 1.72
N TYR A 4 13.39 -35.17 1.59
CA TYR A 4 13.94 -33.86 1.27
C TYR A 4 13.47 -33.36 -0.11
N ILE A 5 13.52 -34.23 -1.12
CA ILE A 5 13.04 -33.92 -2.48
C ILE A 5 11.54 -33.58 -2.44
N VAL A 6 10.74 -34.37 -1.73
CA VAL A 6 9.28 -34.13 -1.60
C VAL A 6 9.02 -32.78 -0.95
N VAL A 7 9.72 -32.44 0.13
CA VAL A 7 9.57 -31.14 0.81
C VAL A 7 9.89 -29.98 -0.14
N VAL A 8 10.99 -30.06 -0.89
CA VAL A 8 11.40 -29.02 -1.85
C VAL A 8 10.37 -28.85 -2.97
N LEU A 9 9.86 -29.98 -3.51
CA LEU A 9 8.79 -29.94 -4.51
C LEU A 9 7.51 -29.29 -3.98
N VAL A 10 7.06 -29.70 -2.80
CA VAL A 10 5.86 -29.13 -2.15
C VAL A 10 6.03 -27.64 -1.91
N MET A 11 7.20 -27.19 -1.46
CA MET A 11 7.49 -25.76 -1.28
C MET A 11 7.46 -25.00 -2.61
N GLY A 12 8.13 -25.52 -3.64
CA GLY A 12 8.17 -24.87 -4.95
C GLY A 12 6.78 -24.76 -5.59
N LEU A 13 6.02 -25.84 -5.58
CA LEU A 13 4.64 -25.89 -6.07
C LEU A 13 3.69 -25.02 -5.24
N GLY A 14 3.88 -24.99 -3.91
CA GLY A 14 3.13 -24.15 -3.00
C GLY A 14 3.33 -22.66 -3.30
N TYR A 15 4.58 -22.23 -3.53
CA TYR A 15 4.87 -20.85 -3.91
C TYR A 15 4.26 -20.48 -5.28
N TYR A 16 4.40 -21.37 -6.26
CA TYR A 16 3.79 -21.20 -7.58
C TYR A 16 2.26 -21.12 -7.50
N SER A 17 1.64 -21.99 -6.72
CA SER A 17 0.18 -22.01 -6.50
C SER A 17 -0.31 -20.72 -5.84
N LEU A 18 0.40 -20.21 -4.81
CA LEU A 18 0.08 -18.98 -4.12
C LEU A 18 0.08 -17.78 -5.08
N LEU A 19 1.14 -17.59 -5.88
CA LEU A 19 1.20 -16.49 -6.84
C LEU A 19 0.22 -16.67 -8.01
N SER A 20 -0.06 -17.92 -8.40
CA SER A 20 -1.12 -18.20 -9.36
C SER A 20 -2.49 -17.80 -8.84
N LYS A 21 -2.76 -18.04 -7.54
CA LYS A 21 -4.00 -17.59 -6.89
C LYS A 21 -4.09 -16.07 -6.85
N TYR A 22 -3.00 -15.36 -6.55
CA TYR A 22 -2.99 -13.89 -6.60
C TYR A 22 -3.24 -13.37 -8.02
N THR A 23 -2.68 -14.02 -9.04
CA THR A 23 -2.94 -13.70 -10.45
C THR A 23 -4.43 -13.84 -10.80
N GLU A 24 -5.04 -14.95 -10.39
CA GLU A 24 -6.47 -15.21 -10.61
C GLU A 24 -7.34 -14.14 -9.91
N LEU A 25 -7.05 -13.86 -8.64
CA LEU A 25 -7.79 -12.89 -7.83
C LEU A 25 -7.65 -11.47 -8.39
N TRP A 26 -6.45 -11.05 -8.81
CA TRP A 26 -6.25 -9.77 -9.47
C TRP A 26 -7.06 -9.64 -10.77
N ASN A 27 -7.06 -10.68 -11.59
CA ASN A 27 -7.80 -10.69 -12.86
C ASN A 27 -9.32 -10.84 -12.69
N SER A 28 -9.77 -11.25 -11.50
CA SER A 28 -11.21 -11.39 -11.19
C SER A 28 -11.80 -10.14 -10.53
N ILE A 29 -11.02 -9.08 -10.32
CA ILE A 29 -11.56 -7.81 -9.85
C ILE A 29 -12.49 -7.26 -10.93
N ILE A 30 -13.76 -7.06 -10.56
CA ILE A 30 -14.77 -6.57 -11.49
C ILE A 30 -14.55 -5.07 -11.68
N PRO A 31 -14.44 -4.59 -12.94
CA PRO A 31 -14.42 -3.15 -13.20
C PRO A 31 -15.65 -2.48 -12.61
N LEU A 32 -15.44 -1.34 -12.00
CA LEU A 32 -16.53 -0.59 -11.37
C LEU A 32 -17.40 0.03 -12.47
N THR A 33 -18.71 -0.11 -12.34
CA THR A 33 -19.67 0.62 -13.17
C THR A 33 -19.75 2.05 -12.66
N ILE A 34 -19.64 3.00 -13.58
CA ILE A 34 -19.83 4.42 -13.28
C ILE A 34 -21.31 4.66 -13.05
N ASP A 35 -21.65 5.24 -11.92
CA ASP A 35 -23.00 5.74 -11.62
C ASP A 35 -22.91 7.25 -11.38
N ASP A 36 -23.18 8.01 -12.44
CA ASP A 36 -23.14 9.48 -12.41
C ASP A 36 -24.26 10.09 -11.56
N SER A 37 -25.27 9.30 -11.16
CA SER A 37 -26.35 9.75 -10.28
C SER A 37 -25.97 9.78 -8.80
N PHE A 38 -24.87 9.10 -8.42
CA PHE A 38 -24.41 9.07 -7.03
C PHE A 38 -23.79 10.40 -6.65
N VAL A 39 -24.41 11.09 -5.70
CA VAL A 39 -23.94 12.38 -5.16
C VAL A 39 -23.74 12.25 -3.66
N THR A 40 -22.62 12.77 -3.16
CA THR A 40 -22.27 12.72 -1.72
C THR A 40 -21.44 13.91 -1.31
N SER A 41 -21.34 14.12 0.00
CA SER A 41 -20.40 15.05 0.61
C SER A 41 -19.08 14.35 0.93
N VAL A 42 -17.95 15.01 0.65
CA VAL A 42 -16.60 14.43 0.75
C VAL A 42 -15.68 15.31 1.56
N THR A 43 -14.95 14.73 2.49
CA THR A 43 -13.81 15.40 3.14
C THR A 43 -12.52 14.71 2.70
N ILE A 44 -11.66 15.44 1.99
CA ILE A 44 -10.30 15.00 1.67
C ILE A 44 -9.39 15.34 2.85
N VAL A 45 -8.72 14.34 3.41
CA VAL A 45 -7.82 14.49 4.56
C VAL A 45 -6.36 14.34 4.12
N VAL A 46 -5.56 15.37 4.42
CA VAL A 46 -4.13 15.44 4.08
C VAL A 46 -3.32 15.70 5.35
N PRO A 47 -2.85 14.66 6.06
CA PRO A 47 -1.90 14.85 7.15
C PRO A 47 -0.52 15.17 6.57
N PHE A 48 0.14 16.20 7.12
CA PHE A 48 1.46 16.59 6.65
C PHE A 48 2.43 16.95 7.77
N ARG A 49 3.72 16.72 7.52
CA ARG A 49 4.83 17.17 8.35
C ARG A 49 6.07 17.34 7.49
N ASN A 50 6.62 18.56 7.45
CA ASN A 50 7.81 18.90 6.69
C ASN A 50 7.71 18.48 5.21
N GLU A 51 6.68 18.99 4.52
CA GLU A 51 6.33 18.67 3.14
C GLU A 51 6.34 19.89 2.21
N ALA A 52 7.06 20.95 2.57
CA ALA A 52 7.09 22.18 1.80
C ALA A 52 7.46 21.97 0.31
N GLN A 53 8.27 20.96 0.01
CA GLN A 53 8.68 20.64 -1.37
C GLN A 53 7.61 19.91 -2.18
N ASN A 54 6.64 19.25 -1.52
CA ASN A 54 5.66 18.37 -2.17
C ASN A 54 4.27 19.01 -2.24
N LEU A 55 3.90 19.81 -1.24
CA LEU A 55 2.56 20.38 -1.10
C LEU A 55 2.09 21.18 -2.32
N GLY A 56 3.00 21.91 -3.00
CA GLY A 56 2.64 22.65 -4.21
C GLY A 56 2.12 21.76 -5.35
N ALA A 57 2.72 20.57 -5.54
CA ALA A 57 2.27 19.60 -6.54
C ALA A 57 0.93 18.97 -6.15
N LEU A 58 0.75 18.64 -4.87
CA LEU A 58 -0.53 18.14 -4.36
C LEU A 58 -1.65 19.18 -4.53
N ILE A 59 -1.42 20.43 -4.12
CA ILE A 59 -2.42 21.52 -4.23
C ILE A 59 -2.83 21.72 -5.69
N LYS A 60 -1.85 21.70 -6.61
CA LYS A 60 -2.16 21.76 -8.03
C LYS A 60 -3.08 20.61 -8.44
N SER A 61 -2.77 19.37 -8.06
CA SER A 61 -3.61 18.22 -8.41
C SER A 61 -5.00 18.26 -7.75
N LEU A 62 -5.12 18.84 -6.53
CA LEU A 62 -6.42 19.08 -5.89
C LEU A 62 -7.26 20.09 -6.67
N ASN A 63 -6.65 21.15 -7.22
CA ASN A 63 -7.34 22.14 -8.04
C ASN A 63 -7.80 21.60 -9.40
N ASP A 64 -7.08 20.59 -9.91
CA ASP A 64 -7.36 19.95 -11.21
C ASP A 64 -8.41 18.82 -11.10
N LEU A 65 -8.96 18.55 -9.89
CA LEU A 65 -9.93 17.45 -9.69
C LEU A 65 -11.27 17.72 -10.39
N GLU A 66 -11.76 16.70 -11.06
CA GLU A 66 -13.13 16.62 -11.53
C GLU A 66 -14.05 16.29 -10.34
N LEU A 67 -14.88 17.26 -9.94
CA LEU A 67 -15.69 17.13 -8.74
C LEU A 67 -17.04 16.42 -9.01
N GLY A 68 -17.45 16.35 -10.26
CA GLY A 68 -18.83 15.93 -10.60
C GLY A 68 -19.85 16.81 -9.88
N HIS A 69 -20.84 16.19 -9.25
CA HIS A 69 -21.86 16.87 -8.45
C HIS A 69 -21.58 16.79 -6.94
N HIS A 70 -20.40 16.32 -6.53
CA HIS A 70 -20.04 16.11 -5.12
C HIS A 70 -19.68 17.44 -4.42
N GLN A 71 -20.02 17.53 -3.13
CA GLN A 71 -19.58 18.61 -2.27
C GLN A 71 -18.25 18.24 -1.62
N VAL A 72 -17.19 19.00 -1.87
CA VAL A 72 -15.83 18.64 -1.44
C VAL A 72 -15.22 19.70 -0.54
N GLU A 73 -14.66 19.26 0.58
CA GLU A 73 -13.77 20.06 1.42
C GLU A 73 -12.42 19.36 1.61
N VAL A 74 -11.37 20.13 1.89
CA VAL A 74 -10.03 19.62 2.18
C VAL A 74 -9.62 20.01 3.60
N LEU A 75 -9.17 19.03 4.39
CA LEU A 75 -8.57 19.23 5.69
C LEU A 75 -7.07 18.94 5.64
N PHE A 76 -6.25 19.96 5.72
CA PHE A 76 -4.80 19.85 5.89
C PHE A 76 -4.49 19.78 7.40
N ILE A 77 -3.84 18.69 7.84
CA ILE A 77 -3.53 18.50 9.27
C ILE A 77 -2.02 18.60 9.47
N ASN A 78 -1.60 19.70 10.05
CA ASN A 78 -0.20 19.96 10.37
C ASN A 78 0.25 19.18 11.61
N ASP A 79 1.11 18.16 11.42
CA ASP A 79 1.73 17.41 12.54
C ASP A 79 3.07 18.04 12.95
N HIS A 80 3.03 19.27 13.44
CA HIS A 80 4.20 20.02 13.93
C HIS A 80 5.30 20.19 12.88
N SER A 81 4.97 20.70 11.70
CA SER A 81 5.98 21.07 10.70
C SER A 81 6.87 22.20 11.22
N THR A 82 8.15 22.08 10.91
CA THR A 82 9.19 23.07 11.26
C THR A 82 9.78 23.76 10.03
N ASP A 83 9.34 23.35 8.85
CA ASP A 83 9.67 23.94 7.56
C ASP A 83 8.58 24.92 7.08
N ASN A 84 8.68 25.35 5.82
CA ASN A 84 7.73 26.30 5.25
C ASN A 84 6.38 25.69 4.79
N SER A 85 6.04 24.47 5.21
CA SER A 85 4.84 23.74 4.72
C SER A 85 3.54 24.50 4.91
N VAL A 86 3.33 25.16 6.06
CA VAL A 86 2.11 25.91 6.34
C VAL A 86 1.98 27.12 5.42
N ASN A 87 3.08 27.85 5.19
CA ASN A 87 3.08 29.01 4.29
C ASN A 87 2.85 28.57 2.83
N VAL A 88 3.39 27.42 2.41
CA VAL A 88 3.11 26.88 1.06
C VAL A 88 1.62 26.68 0.84
N ILE A 89 0.87 26.20 1.85
CA ILE A 89 -0.59 26.07 1.73
C ILE A 89 -1.27 27.44 1.68
N ALA A 90 -0.82 28.40 2.50
CA ALA A 90 -1.40 29.76 2.54
C ALA A 90 -1.12 30.57 1.27
N ASP A 91 0.07 30.38 0.67
CA ASP A 91 0.53 31.13 -0.51
C ASP A 91 -0.03 30.60 -1.84
N ASN A 92 -0.54 29.35 -1.86
CA ASN A 92 -1.12 28.75 -3.05
C ASN A 92 -2.65 28.95 -3.09
N ALA A 93 -3.16 29.34 -4.26
CA ALA A 93 -4.59 29.41 -4.49
C ALA A 93 -5.19 27.98 -4.46
N ILE A 94 -6.15 27.74 -3.58
CA ILE A 94 -6.90 26.47 -3.48
C ILE A 94 -8.35 26.78 -3.83
N SER A 95 -8.85 26.16 -4.90
CA SER A 95 -10.21 26.38 -5.42
C SER A 95 -11.29 25.73 -4.55
N LEU A 96 -10.90 24.68 -3.80
CA LEU A 96 -11.79 23.95 -2.90
C LEU A 96 -11.91 24.65 -1.54
N LYS A 97 -13.03 24.45 -0.86
CA LYS A 97 -13.15 24.84 0.55
C LYS A 97 -12.12 24.05 1.36
N TYR A 98 -11.26 24.72 2.10
CA TYR A 98 -10.25 24.07 2.90
C TYR A 98 -10.09 24.65 4.30
N LYS A 99 -9.49 23.86 5.18
CA LYS A 99 -9.03 24.29 6.50
C LYS A 99 -7.66 23.71 6.79
N VAL A 100 -6.82 24.47 7.49
CA VAL A 100 -5.55 23.98 8.06
C VAL A 100 -5.76 23.84 9.57
N LEU A 101 -5.56 22.63 10.09
CA LEU A 101 -5.67 22.32 11.51
C LEU A 101 -4.30 21.93 12.06
N ASN A 102 -3.95 22.43 13.23
CA ASN A 102 -2.72 22.05 13.92
C ASN A 102 -3.00 20.88 14.87
N ASN A 103 -2.27 19.79 14.70
CA ASN A 103 -2.35 18.64 15.60
C ASN A 103 -1.79 19.03 16.98
N SER A 104 -2.57 18.89 18.03
CA SER A 104 -2.12 19.15 19.40
C SER A 104 -1.25 18.02 19.96
N LEU A 105 -1.48 16.78 19.50
CA LEU A 105 -0.69 15.60 19.80
C LEU A 105 0.25 15.30 18.64
N THR A 106 1.10 14.29 18.78
CA THR A 106 2.15 14.01 17.81
C THR A 106 1.88 12.71 17.05
N GLY A 107 2.04 12.77 15.71
CA GLY A 107 2.00 11.61 14.83
C GLY A 107 0.80 11.55 13.89
N LYS A 108 0.95 10.81 12.78
CA LYS A 108 -0.08 10.68 11.74
C LYS A 108 -1.42 10.19 12.29
N LYS A 109 -1.39 9.26 13.24
CA LYS A 109 -2.57 8.72 13.91
C LYS A 109 -3.40 9.82 14.60
N GLU A 110 -2.75 10.68 15.37
CA GLU A 110 -3.45 11.75 16.08
C GLU A 110 -3.91 12.84 15.10
N ALA A 111 -3.13 13.09 14.05
CA ALA A 111 -3.56 13.97 12.96
C ALA A 111 -4.84 13.46 12.27
N LEU A 112 -4.92 12.14 12.01
CA LEU A 112 -6.13 11.54 11.43
C LEU A 112 -7.34 11.61 12.38
N LYS A 113 -7.15 11.37 13.69
CA LYS A 113 -8.23 11.54 14.68
C LYS A 113 -8.78 12.96 14.68
N LEU A 114 -7.88 13.97 14.66
CA LEU A 114 -8.28 15.37 14.58
C LEU A 114 -9.08 15.65 13.30
N ALA A 115 -8.60 15.13 12.14
CA ALA A 115 -9.32 15.27 10.89
C ALA A 115 -10.73 14.69 10.95
N TRP A 116 -10.90 13.49 11.53
CA TRP A 116 -12.19 12.82 11.65
C TRP A 116 -13.21 13.60 12.50
N GLN A 117 -12.73 14.26 13.55
CA GLN A 117 -13.58 15.13 14.39
C GLN A 117 -14.11 16.35 13.63
N HIS A 118 -13.36 16.82 12.62
CA HIS A 118 -13.68 18.03 11.87
C HIS A 118 -14.23 17.75 10.45
N ALA A 119 -14.17 16.50 10.00
CA ALA A 119 -14.71 16.11 8.70
C ALA A 119 -16.23 16.28 8.67
N SER A 120 -16.75 17.05 7.69
CA SER A 120 -18.17 17.27 7.49
C SER A 120 -18.78 16.32 6.46
N GLY A 121 -17.96 15.73 5.58
CA GLY A 121 -18.39 14.83 4.53
C GLY A 121 -18.85 13.44 5.02
N ASP A 122 -19.79 12.84 4.30
CA ASP A 122 -20.26 11.48 4.53
C ASP A 122 -19.21 10.44 4.16
N ILE A 123 -18.34 10.80 3.21
CA ILE A 123 -17.18 10.01 2.81
C ILE A 123 -15.91 10.79 3.14
N VAL A 124 -14.98 10.09 3.76
CA VAL A 124 -13.62 10.59 4.02
C VAL A 124 -12.68 9.95 3.00
N MET A 125 -11.94 10.77 2.27
CA MET A 125 -10.88 10.35 1.37
C MET A 125 -9.54 10.78 1.94
N GLN A 126 -8.60 9.86 2.02
CA GLN A 126 -7.28 10.10 2.59
C GLN A 126 -6.20 10.00 1.52
N THR A 127 -5.30 10.98 1.52
CA THR A 127 -4.07 10.96 0.71
C THR A 127 -2.90 11.54 1.52
N ASP A 128 -1.66 11.25 1.08
CA ASP A 128 -0.47 11.79 1.73
C ASP A 128 0.00 13.08 1.02
N ALA A 129 0.70 13.94 1.74
CA ALA A 129 1.10 15.26 1.25
C ALA A 129 2.17 15.24 0.14
N ASP A 130 2.82 14.09 -0.08
CA ASP A 130 3.79 13.83 -1.14
C ASP A 130 3.19 13.13 -2.37
N CYS A 131 1.85 13.11 -2.45
CA CYS A 131 1.10 12.49 -3.54
C CYS A 131 0.72 13.50 -4.63
N VAL A 132 0.54 12.98 -5.84
CA VAL A 132 -0.09 13.67 -6.98
C VAL A 132 -1.27 12.83 -7.43
N LEU A 133 -2.43 13.47 -7.53
CA LEU A 133 -3.71 12.85 -7.83
C LEU A 133 -4.03 13.05 -9.32
N PRO A 134 -4.55 12.06 -10.06
CA PRO A 134 -5.13 12.30 -11.38
C PRO A 134 -6.41 13.13 -11.26
N SER A 135 -6.79 13.87 -12.29
CA SER A 135 -8.00 14.72 -12.27
C SER A 135 -9.27 13.93 -12.00
N THR A 136 -9.32 12.69 -12.44
CA THR A 136 -10.44 11.76 -12.27
C THR A 136 -10.45 11.02 -10.93
N TRP A 137 -9.45 11.24 -10.06
CA TRP A 137 -9.27 10.49 -8.81
C TRP A 137 -10.51 10.49 -7.91
N LEU A 138 -11.08 11.68 -7.68
CA LEU A 138 -12.22 11.83 -6.77
C LEU A 138 -13.40 11.00 -7.26
N VAL A 139 -13.87 11.24 -8.47
CA VAL A 139 -15.04 10.57 -9.04
C VAL A 139 -14.80 9.06 -9.13
N SER A 140 -13.60 8.65 -9.56
CA SER A 140 -13.23 7.24 -9.67
C SER A 140 -13.26 6.51 -8.33
N MET A 141 -12.74 7.13 -7.26
CA MET A 141 -12.74 6.54 -5.91
C MET A 141 -14.12 6.55 -5.25
N LEU A 142 -15.04 7.40 -5.69
CA LEU A 142 -16.39 7.50 -5.14
C LEU A 142 -17.38 6.53 -5.78
N HIS A 143 -17.20 6.14 -7.03
CA HIS A 143 -18.12 5.24 -7.74
C HIS A 143 -18.52 3.97 -6.97
N PRO A 144 -17.59 3.28 -6.26
CA PRO A 144 -17.97 2.09 -5.51
C PRO A 144 -19.00 2.34 -4.41
N PHE A 145 -19.07 3.56 -3.88
CA PHE A 145 -19.99 3.92 -2.80
C PHE A 145 -21.44 4.10 -3.25
N ALA A 146 -21.73 4.10 -4.55
CA ALA A 146 -23.10 3.95 -5.05
C ALA A 146 -23.75 2.65 -4.52
N ASN A 147 -22.95 1.63 -4.25
CA ASN A 147 -23.39 0.46 -3.48
C ASN A 147 -23.30 0.77 -1.98
N GLU A 148 -24.43 0.82 -1.29
CA GLU A 148 -24.50 1.12 0.15
C GLU A 148 -23.74 0.12 1.04
N LYS A 149 -23.52 -1.11 0.56
CA LYS A 149 -22.72 -2.11 1.27
C LYS A 149 -21.25 -1.75 1.34
N VAL A 150 -20.74 -0.96 0.38
CA VAL A 150 -19.33 -0.56 0.36
C VAL A 150 -19.09 0.49 1.44
N GLN A 151 -18.18 0.17 2.35
CA GLN A 151 -17.81 0.99 3.48
C GLN A 151 -16.38 1.54 3.37
N LEU A 152 -15.51 0.82 2.66
CA LEU A 152 -14.12 1.19 2.45
C LEU A 152 -13.66 0.81 1.05
N VAL A 153 -12.98 1.75 0.40
CA VAL A 153 -12.36 1.59 -0.93
C VAL A 153 -10.87 1.82 -0.80
N SER A 154 -10.08 0.81 -1.16
CA SER A 154 -8.63 0.94 -1.30
C SER A 154 -8.29 1.20 -2.76
N GLY A 155 -7.55 2.26 -3.03
CA GLY A 155 -7.13 2.63 -4.38
C GLY A 155 -5.69 2.24 -4.69
N PRO A 156 -5.31 2.22 -5.97
CA PRO A 156 -3.95 1.94 -6.42
C PRO A 156 -3.02 3.13 -6.16
N VAL A 157 -1.79 2.81 -5.76
CA VAL A 157 -0.70 3.79 -5.60
C VAL A 157 0.49 3.30 -6.40
N ASP A 158 1.20 4.21 -7.03
CA ASP A 158 2.41 3.90 -7.78
C ASP A 158 3.52 4.91 -7.46
N PHE A 159 4.76 4.55 -7.74
CA PHE A 159 5.88 5.47 -7.68
C PHE A 159 6.11 6.15 -9.04
N TYR A 160 6.68 7.35 -9.04
CA TYR A 160 7.11 8.00 -10.27
C TYR A 160 7.93 7.05 -11.14
N ALA A 161 7.62 7.06 -12.45
CA ALA A 161 8.38 6.28 -13.42
C ALA A 161 9.83 6.76 -13.48
N THR A 162 10.77 5.82 -13.62
CA THR A 162 12.20 6.10 -13.61
C THR A 162 12.94 5.18 -14.56
N THR A 163 14.12 5.58 -14.99
CA THR A 163 14.95 4.83 -15.93
C THR A 163 16.00 3.96 -15.25
N ASN A 164 16.44 4.31 -14.02
CA ASN A 164 17.48 3.56 -13.34
C ASN A 164 16.96 2.20 -12.80
N PHE A 165 17.85 1.21 -12.77
CA PHE A 165 17.52 -0.17 -12.39
C PHE A 165 16.99 -0.30 -10.96
N TRP A 166 17.63 0.40 -10.01
CA TRP A 166 17.23 0.37 -8.59
C TRP A 166 15.79 0.84 -8.39
N SER A 167 15.48 2.01 -8.91
CA SER A 167 14.14 2.58 -8.76
C SER A 167 13.08 1.77 -9.52
N LYS A 168 13.42 1.16 -10.68
CA LYS A 168 12.53 0.22 -11.37
C LYS A 168 12.24 -1.02 -10.51
N MET A 169 13.26 -1.57 -9.85
CA MET A 169 13.10 -2.72 -8.98
C MET A 169 12.24 -2.38 -7.75
N VAL A 170 12.49 -1.22 -7.12
CA VAL A 170 11.72 -0.74 -5.96
C VAL A 170 10.27 -0.47 -6.32
N ARG A 171 10.01 0.16 -7.49
CA ARG A 171 8.66 0.41 -8.01
C ARG A 171 7.94 -0.91 -8.29
N LEU A 172 8.62 -1.87 -8.89
CA LEU A 172 8.07 -3.18 -9.21
C LEU A 172 7.66 -3.95 -7.95
N ASP A 173 8.55 -3.98 -6.93
CA ASP A 173 8.27 -4.59 -5.62
C ASP A 173 7.08 -3.89 -4.91
N PHE A 174 7.00 -2.56 -5.00
CA PHE A 174 5.88 -1.81 -4.44
C PHE A 174 4.55 -2.15 -5.11
N ASN A 175 4.52 -2.17 -6.45
CA ASN A 175 3.31 -2.49 -7.21
C ASN A 175 2.85 -3.93 -6.98
N ALA A 176 3.79 -4.87 -6.74
CA ALA A 176 3.45 -6.22 -6.31
C ALA A 176 2.72 -6.23 -4.97
N LEU A 177 3.14 -5.40 -4.00
CA LEU A 177 2.43 -5.27 -2.71
C LEU A 177 1.02 -4.68 -2.89
N ILE A 178 0.83 -3.69 -3.77
CA ILE A 178 -0.49 -3.16 -4.11
C ILE A 178 -1.37 -4.25 -4.74
N ALA A 179 -0.83 -5.01 -5.71
CA ALA A 179 -1.57 -6.10 -6.35
C ALA A 179 -1.90 -7.25 -5.38
N ILE A 180 -1.00 -7.58 -4.44
CA ILE A 180 -1.26 -8.55 -3.36
C ILE A 180 -2.37 -8.02 -2.44
N GLY A 181 -2.34 -6.74 -2.05
CA GLY A 181 -3.38 -6.11 -1.24
C GLY A 181 -4.75 -6.21 -1.91
N ALA A 182 -4.83 -5.88 -3.21
CA ALA A 182 -6.03 -6.01 -4.03
C ALA A 182 -6.53 -7.46 -4.09
N ALA A 183 -5.62 -8.42 -4.35
CA ALA A 183 -5.96 -9.85 -4.37
C ALA A 183 -6.51 -10.33 -3.02
N HIS A 184 -5.94 -9.87 -1.90
CA HIS A 184 -6.43 -10.21 -0.56
C HIS A 184 -7.80 -9.60 -0.25
N ILE A 185 -8.10 -8.39 -0.71
CA ILE A 185 -9.43 -7.79 -0.61
C ILE A 185 -10.43 -8.64 -1.41
N THR A 186 -10.10 -9.00 -2.65
CA THR A 186 -10.92 -9.87 -3.51
C THR A 186 -11.13 -11.26 -2.91
N TRP A 187 -10.11 -11.78 -2.22
CA TRP A 187 -10.18 -13.07 -1.49
C TRP A 187 -11.04 -13.01 -0.23
N LYS A 188 -11.56 -11.84 0.14
CA LYS A 188 -12.26 -11.59 1.42
C LYS A 188 -11.39 -11.89 2.66
N LYS A 189 -10.10 -11.63 2.55
CA LYS A 189 -9.07 -11.81 3.58
C LYS A 189 -8.12 -10.62 3.58
N PRO A 190 -8.63 -9.38 3.78
CA PRO A 190 -7.84 -8.17 3.60
C PRO A 190 -6.59 -8.18 4.47
N MET A 191 -5.44 -7.85 3.85
CA MET A 191 -4.14 -7.87 4.50
C MET A 191 -3.43 -6.52 4.41
N LEU A 192 -3.47 -5.89 3.24
CA LEU A 192 -2.75 -4.66 2.94
C LEU A 192 -3.70 -3.66 2.27
N CYS A 193 -3.60 -2.40 2.67
CA CYS A 193 -4.09 -1.24 1.94
C CYS A 193 -3.08 -0.10 2.08
N ASN A 194 -3.30 1.01 1.40
CA ASN A 194 -2.39 2.14 1.44
C ASN A 194 -3.16 3.42 1.80
N GLY A 195 -2.80 4.03 2.93
CA GLY A 195 -3.40 5.28 3.39
C GLY A 195 -3.14 6.50 2.49
N ALA A 196 -2.30 6.37 1.47
CA ALA A 196 -2.11 7.41 0.45
C ALA A 196 -3.26 7.42 -0.59
N ASN A 197 -4.08 6.36 -0.65
CA ASN A 197 -5.24 6.25 -1.54
C ASN A 197 -6.31 5.37 -0.90
N LEU A 198 -7.05 5.95 0.04
CA LEU A 198 -8.05 5.24 0.83
C LEU A 198 -9.30 6.12 0.98
N ALA A 199 -10.47 5.56 0.73
CA ALA A 199 -11.75 6.22 0.96
C ALA A 199 -12.64 5.34 1.84
N TYR A 200 -13.45 5.94 2.70
CA TYR A 200 -14.36 5.20 3.59
C TYR A 200 -15.54 6.06 4.03
N ARG A 201 -16.67 5.41 4.30
CA ARG A 201 -17.81 6.10 4.89
C ARG A 201 -17.47 6.57 6.30
N LYS A 202 -17.81 7.81 6.62
CA LYS A 202 -17.54 8.40 7.94
C LYS A 202 -18.17 7.59 9.07
N ILE A 203 -19.30 6.97 8.84
CA ILE A 203 -20.03 6.19 9.85
C ILE A 203 -19.18 5.03 10.44
N VAL A 204 -18.21 4.47 9.69
CA VAL A 204 -17.36 3.40 10.20
C VAL A 204 -16.43 3.85 11.33
N LEU A 205 -16.20 5.16 11.43
CA LEU A 205 -15.34 5.75 12.46
C LEU A 205 -16.01 5.80 13.83
N GLU A 206 -17.34 5.76 13.92
CA GLU A 206 -18.09 5.83 15.19
C GLU A 206 -17.77 4.63 16.09
N SER A 207 -17.57 3.46 15.52
CA SER A 207 -17.23 2.23 16.24
C SER A 207 -15.74 1.89 16.22
N PHE A 208 -14.94 2.60 15.43
CA PHE A 208 -13.52 2.32 15.26
C PHE A 208 -12.72 2.75 16.49
N LYS A 209 -11.97 1.81 17.06
CA LYS A 209 -11.04 2.07 18.17
C LYS A 209 -9.61 1.84 17.72
N TYR A 210 -8.78 2.84 17.86
CA TYR A 210 -7.35 2.70 17.59
C TYR A 210 -6.66 1.71 18.53
N LYS A 211 -5.69 0.96 18.01
CA LYS A 211 -4.71 0.24 18.84
C LYS A 211 -3.72 1.28 19.40
N GLU A 212 -3.88 1.67 20.67
CA GLU A 212 -3.15 2.81 21.27
C GLU A 212 -1.63 2.68 21.23
N ASN A 213 -1.11 1.45 21.35
CA ASN A 213 0.32 1.16 21.47
C ASN A 213 1.08 1.11 20.12
N LYS A 214 0.46 1.53 18.99
CA LYS A 214 1.06 1.45 17.66
C LYS A 214 1.15 2.83 17.02
N ALA A 215 2.37 3.15 16.53
CA ALA A 215 2.66 4.46 15.94
C ALA A 215 2.27 4.58 14.46
N SER A 216 1.85 3.50 13.79
CA SER A 216 1.46 3.49 12.38
C SER A 216 0.61 2.26 12.04
N GLY A 217 -0.06 2.25 10.88
CA GLY A 217 -0.93 1.15 10.44
C GLY A 217 -2.40 1.50 10.53
N ASP A 218 -2.71 2.77 10.67
CA ASP A 218 -4.06 3.29 10.80
C ASP A 218 -4.97 2.81 9.67
N ASP A 219 -4.45 2.78 8.46
CA ASP A 219 -5.05 2.25 7.24
C ASP A 219 -5.44 0.77 7.38
N ILE A 220 -4.49 -0.06 7.79
CA ILE A 220 -4.70 -1.50 7.94
C ILE A 220 -5.69 -1.80 9.07
N TYR A 221 -5.57 -1.11 10.21
CA TYR A 221 -6.47 -1.33 11.35
C TYR A 221 -7.90 -0.90 11.03
N LEU A 222 -8.09 0.23 10.32
CA LEU A 222 -9.39 0.65 9.84
C LEU A 222 -9.99 -0.39 8.88
N MET A 223 -9.19 -0.87 7.92
CA MET A 223 -9.62 -1.91 7.00
C MET A 223 -10.00 -3.22 7.72
N GLN A 224 -9.22 -3.64 8.72
CA GLN A 224 -9.54 -4.82 9.54
C GLN A 224 -10.83 -4.62 10.36
N HIS A 225 -11.03 -3.42 10.91
CA HIS A 225 -12.25 -3.08 11.62
C HIS A 225 -13.48 -3.18 10.70
N VAL A 226 -13.42 -2.60 9.50
CA VAL A 226 -14.51 -2.74 8.51
C VAL A 226 -14.72 -4.20 8.14
N HIS A 227 -13.66 -4.98 7.94
CA HIS A 227 -13.78 -6.41 7.63
C HIS A 227 -14.48 -7.21 8.73
N THR A 228 -14.22 -6.90 10.00
CA THR A 228 -14.84 -7.62 11.12
C THR A 228 -16.30 -7.23 11.35
N THR A 229 -16.65 -5.99 11.04
CA THR A 229 -18.02 -5.47 11.22
C THR A 229 -18.90 -5.70 9.99
N ILE A 230 -18.34 -5.52 8.79
CA ILE A 230 -19.03 -5.66 7.49
C ILE A 230 -18.08 -6.37 6.52
N PRO A 231 -17.99 -7.72 6.55
CA PRO A 231 -16.98 -8.49 5.79
C PRO A 231 -16.96 -8.24 4.28
N GLU A 232 -18.09 -7.86 3.69
CA GLU A 232 -18.21 -7.54 2.25
C GLU A 232 -18.12 -6.03 1.96
N GLY A 233 -17.90 -5.21 2.98
CA GLY A 233 -17.88 -3.75 2.87
C GLY A 233 -16.59 -3.17 2.31
N ILE A 234 -15.63 -3.99 1.87
CA ILE A 234 -14.34 -3.54 1.35
C ILE A 234 -14.21 -3.89 -0.11
N CYS A 235 -13.81 -2.92 -0.93
CA CYS A 235 -13.43 -3.18 -2.31
C CYS A 235 -12.08 -2.53 -2.67
N PHE A 236 -11.46 -3.02 -3.74
CA PHE A 236 -10.30 -2.40 -4.36
C PHE A 236 -10.73 -1.76 -5.68
N ASN A 237 -10.37 -0.50 -5.86
CA ASN A 237 -10.63 0.21 -7.12
C ASN A 237 -9.50 -0.09 -8.11
N GLN A 238 -9.75 -0.98 -9.08
CA GLN A 238 -8.81 -1.35 -10.13
C GLN A 238 -9.00 -0.49 -11.39
N THR A 239 -8.98 0.83 -11.23
CA THR A 239 -9.03 1.77 -12.37
C THR A 239 -7.72 2.56 -12.48
N GLN A 240 -7.22 2.77 -13.70
CA GLN A 240 -6.03 3.60 -13.93
C GLN A 240 -6.29 5.06 -13.54
N ASP A 241 -7.53 5.52 -13.69
CA ASP A 241 -7.99 6.86 -13.33
C ASP A 241 -7.92 7.16 -11.82
N ALA A 242 -7.72 6.12 -10.99
CA ALA A 242 -7.56 6.26 -9.55
C ALA A 242 -6.10 6.10 -9.08
N ILE A 243 -5.12 5.95 -9.98
CA ILE A 243 -3.72 5.73 -9.56
C ILE A 243 -3.14 7.01 -8.97
N VAL A 244 -2.89 6.99 -7.68
CA VAL A 244 -2.15 8.05 -6.98
C VAL A 244 -0.65 7.84 -7.15
N ILE A 245 0.08 8.89 -7.53
CA ILE A 245 1.53 8.83 -7.72
C ILE A 245 2.23 9.45 -6.51
N THR A 246 3.22 8.76 -5.96
CA THR A 246 4.06 9.28 -4.86
C THR A 246 5.55 9.03 -5.13
N SER A 247 6.41 9.59 -4.29
CA SER A 247 7.84 9.40 -4.39
C SER A 247 8.29 8.08 -3.77
N GLY A 248 9.02 7.28 -4.56
CA GLY A 248 9.70 6.10 -4.02
C GLY A 248 10.96 6.45 -3.23
N PRO A 249 11.50 5.52 -2.43
CA PRO A 249 12.74 5.72 -1.71
C PRO A 249 13.92 5.97 -2.68
N ARG A 250 14.66 7.08 -2.45
CA ARG A 250 15.76 7.53 -3.31
C ARG A 250 17.03 6.72 -3.09
N HIS A 251 17.25 6.23 -1.84
CA HIS A 251 18.45 5.55 -1.41
C HIS A 251 18.15 4.27 -0.64
N TYR A 252 19.12 3.34 -0.57
CA TYR A 252 19.02 2.08 0.19
C TYR A 252 18.56 2.29 1.64
N ARG A 253 19.04 3.32 2.31
CA ARG A 253 18.67 3.62 3.71
C ARG A 253 17.19 3.93 3.85
N GLU A 254 16.63 4.74 2.93
CA GLU A 254 15.20 5.06 2.92
C GLU A 254 14.36 3.81 2.62
N PHE A 255 14.80 3.00 1.65
CA PHE A 255 14.17 1.73 1.34
C PHE A 255 14.09 0.81 2.56
N TRP A 256 15.22 0.57 3.25
CA TRP A 256 15.24 -0.28 4.43
C TRP A 256 14.37 0.27 5.56
N ASN A 257 14.44 1.56 5.85
CA ASN A 257 13.58 2.20 6.85
C ASN A 257 12.09 2.04 6.53
N GLN A 258 11.71 2.23 5.26
CA GLN A 258 10.34 2.05 4.81
C GLN A 258 9.88 0.59 4.97
N ARG A 259 10.70 -0.38 4.53
CA ARG A 259 10.37 -1.81 4.59
C ARG A 259 10.34 -2.35 6.02
N ILE A 260 11.28 -1.95 6.88
CA ILE A 260 11.27 -2.29 8.31
C ILE A 260 10.00 -1.75 8.97
N ARG A 261 9.62 -0.50 8.68
CA ARG A 261 8.39 0.10 9.19
C ARG A 261 7.13 -0.68 8.75
N TRP A 262 7.07 -1.13 7.51
CA TRP A 262 5.94 -1.93 7.03
C TRP A 262 5.94 -3.33 7.63
N ALA A 263 7.07 -4.01 7.63
CA ALA A 263 7.19 -5.36 8.16
C ALA A 263 7.00 -5.45 9.68
N SER A 264 7.28 -4.37 10.43
CA SER A 264 7.06 -4.36 11.90
C SER A 264 5.59 -4.53 12.31
N LYS A 265 4.65 -4.36 11.36
CA LYS A 265 3.21 -4.55 11.57
C LYS A 265 2.74 -6.00 11.38
N ASN A 266 3.58 -6.87 10.81
CA ASN A 266 3.18 -8.23 10.42
C ASN A 266 2.74 -9.12 11.60
N GLY A 267 3.15 -8.80 12.83
CA GLY A 267 2.72 -9.51 14.04
C GLY A 267 1.33 -9.12 14.55
N ASP A 268 0.72 -8.07 14.01
CA ASP A 268 -0.52 -7.47 14.51
C ASP A 268 -1.76 -7.81 13.67
N TYR A 269 -1.61 -8.68 12.66
CA TYR A 269 -2.73 -9.10 11.84
C TYR A 269 -3.70 -9.98 12.64
N ASP A 270 -4.97 -9.58 12.67
CA ASP A 270 -6.02 -10.35 13.34
C ASP A 270 -6.31 -11.69 12.60
N LEU A 271 -6.00 -11.77 11.31
CA LEU A 271 -6.17 -12.97 10.49
C LEU A 271 -4.91 -13.84 10.54
N LYS A 272 -4.91 -14.89 11.34
CA LYS A 272 -3.79 -15.86 11.48
C LYS A 272 -3.28 -16.41 10.14
N GLN A 273 -4.15 -16.58 9.16
CA GLN A 273 -3.77 -17.07 7.82
C GLN A 273 -2.82 -16.12 7.08
N ASN A 274 -2.95 -14.80 7.29
CA ASN A 274 -2.02 -13.82 6.70
C ASN A 274 -0.61 -14.01 7.27
N THR A 275 -0.50 -14.27 8.56
CA THR A 275 0.77 -14.59 9.22
C THR A 275 1.38 -15.89 8.65
N VAL A 276 0.55 -16.92 8.41
CA VAL A 276 1.03 -18.20 7.82
C VAL A 276 1.57 -17.97 6.40
N ILE A 277 0.88 -17.18 5.57
CA ILE A 277 1.33 -16.86 4.22
C ILE A 277 2.67 -16.11 4.26
N LEU A 278 2.80 -15.10 5.11
CA LEU A 278 4.03 -14.34 5.26
C LEU A 278 5.19 -15.20 5.75
N ALA A 279 4.94 -16.08 6.72
CA ALA A 279 5.92 -17.04 7.23
C ALA A 279 6.36 -18.03 6.14
N PHE A 280 5.42 -18.53 5.33
CA PHE A 280 5.73 -19.41 4.21
C PHE A 280 6.62 -18.72 3.15
N VAL A 281 6.27 -17.49 2.73
CA VAL A 281 7.06 -16.72 1.75
C VAL A 281 8.45 -16.42 2.31
N TRP A 282 8.56 -16.05 3.57
CA TRP A 282 9.83 -15.86 4.25
C TRP A 282 10.67 -17.13 4.25
N PHE A 283 10.11 -18.23 4.73
CA PHE A 283 10.79 -19.51 4.83
C PHE A 283 11.26 -20.03 3.45
N TYR A 284 10.46 -19.83 2.41
CA TYR A 284 10.84 -20.14 1.03
C TYR A 284 12.16 -19.46 0.61
N ASN A 285 12.28 -18.15 0.88
CA ASN A 285 13.51 -17.42 0.54
C ASN A 285 14.69 -17.81 1.44
N VAL A 286 14.46 -18.11 2.73
CA VAL A 286 15.49 -18.64 3.64
C VAL A 286 16.03 -19.97 3.14
N VAL A 287 15.17 -20.89 2.69
CA VAL A 287 15.60 -22.19 2.16
C VAL A 287 16.46 -22.02 0.91
N ILE A 288 16.14 -21.09 0.01
CA ILE A 288 17.00 -20.80 -1.15
C ILE A 288 18.38 -20.36 -0.69
N VAL A 289 18.46 -19.40 0.26
CA VAL A 289 19.73 -18.89 0.78
C VAL A 289 20.54 -20.02 1.44
N LEU A 290 19.92 -20.80 2.34
CA LEU A 290 20.61 -21.89 3.04
C LEU A 290 21.06 -22.99 2.08
N SER A 291 20.25 -23.31 1.05
CA SER A 291 20.62 -24.29 0.02
C SER A 291 21.85 -23.82 -0.77
N PHE A 292 21.91 -22.53 -1.10
CA PHE A 292 23.07 -21.96 -1.77
C PHE A 292 24.32 -21.98 -0.86
N LEU A 293 24.17 -21.67 0.44
CA LEU A 293 25.26 -21.66 1.43
C LEU A 293 25.70 -23.07 1.89
N SER A 294 25.05 -24.13 1.44
CA SER A 294 25.46 -25.52 1.76
C SER A 294 26.76 -25.95 1.07
N PHE A 295 27.21 -25.20 0.07
CA PHE A 295 28.45 -25.41 -0.69
C PHE A 295 28.63 -26.84 -1.27
N ASN A 296 27.52 -27.46 -1.67
CA ASN A 296 27.52 -28.77 -2.30
C ASN A 296 26.55 -28.83 -3.49
N SER A 297 26.74 -29.84 -4.37
CA SER A 297 25.97 -29.96 -5.61
C SER A 297 24.46 -30.12 -5.39
N VAL A 298 24.05 -30.83 -4.33
CA VAL A 298 22.63 -31.02 -4.01
C VAL A 298 21.99 -29.68 -3.63
N GLY A 299 22.64 -28.89 -2.77
CA GLY A 299 22.16 -27.58 -2.37
C GLY A 299 22.06 -26.61 -3.55
N TYR A 300 23.05 -26.58 -4.42
CA TYR A 300 22.99 -25.72 -5.61
C TYR A 300 21.84 -26.15 -6.56
N THR A 301 21.61 -27.45 -6.73
CA THR A 301 20.49 -27.96 -7.53
C THR A 301 19.15 -27.53 -6.94
N VAL A 302 18.98 -27.63 -5.61
CA VAL A 302 17.76 -27.21 -4.92
C VAL A 302 17.57 -25.69 -5.02
N ALA A 303 18.62 -24.90 -4.77
CA ALA A 303 18.54 -23.45 -4.90
C ALA A 303 18.13 -23.04 -6.34
N ALA A 304 18.77 -23.61 -7.35
CA ALA A 304 18.45 -23.35 -8.75
C ALA A 304 17.00 -23.72 -9.08
N PHE A 305 16.54 -24.89 -8.65
CA PHE A 305 15.16 -25.35 -8.87
C PHE A 305 14.12 -24.38 -8.23
N LEU A 306 14.33 -24.02 -6.97
CA LEU A 306 13.43 -23.08 -6.27
C LEU A 306 13.45 -21.68 -6.90
N VAL A 307 14.63 -21.18 -7.31
CA VAL A 307 14.74 -19.89 -8.01
C VAL A 307 14.01 -19.93 -9.35
N VAL A 308 14.13 -21.01 -10.12
CA VAL A 308 13.40 -21.17 -11.40
C VAL A 308 11.89 -21.12 -11.15
N LEU A 309 11.37 -21.91 -10.20
CA LEU A 309 9.95 -21.89 -9.88
C LEU A 309 9.48 -20.52 -9.37
N LYS A 310 10.30 -19.84 -8.57
CA LYS A 310 10.04 -18.48 -8.11
C LYS A 310 9.92 -17.52 -9.29
N VAL A 311 10.88 -17.52 -10.21
CA VAL A 311 10.87 -16.65 -11.40
C VAL A 311 9.65 -16.95 -12.28
N LEU A 312 9.29 -18.22 -12.49
CA LEU A 312 8.11 -18.60 -13.26
C LEU A 312 6.80 -18.10 -12.59
N ALA A 313 6.68 -18.29 -11.30
CA ALA A 313 5.52 -17.82 -10.53
C ALA A 313 5.41 -16.29 -10.54
N GLU A 314 6.50 -15.59 -10.28
CA GLU A 314 6.58 -14.14 -10.31
C GLU A 314 6.32 -13.59 -11.72
N ASN A 315 6.88 -14.20 -12.76
CA ASN A 315 6.61 -13.80 -14.14
C ASN A 315 5.11 -13.82 -14.46
N LYS A 316 4.40 -14.87 -14.06
CA LYS A 316 2.96 -14.99 -14.25
C LYS A 316 2.21 -13.88 -13.49
N PHE A 317 2.58 -13.65 -12.24
CA PHE A 317 1.93 -12.65 -11.37
C PHE A 317 2.21 -11.23 -11.85
N TYR A 318 3.45 -10.85 -12.12
CA TYR A 318 3.79 -9.51 -12.61
C TYR A 318 3.17 -9.19 -13.96
N ARG A 319 3.07 -10.18 -14.83
CA ARG A 319 2.41 -10.02 -16.13
C ARG A 319 0.94 -9.60 -15.98
N SER A 320 0.24 -10.05 -14.94
CA SER A 320 -1.18 -9.74 -14.74
C SER A 320 -1.46 -8.27 -14.43
N PHE A 321 -0.52 -7.56 -13.78
CA PHE A 321 -0.71 -6.15 -13.43
C PHE A 321 0.28 -5.18 -14.12
N SER A 322 1.24 -5.68 -14.89
CA SER A 322 2.26 -4.85 -15.52
C SER A 322 1.70 -3.80 -16.49
N THR A 323 0.64 -4.14 -17.24
CA THR A 323 -0.05 -3.21 -18.14
C THR A 323 -0.81 -2.15 -17.35
N PHE A 324 -1.44 -2.53 -16.25
CA PHE A 324 -2.19 -1.61 -15.39
C PHE A 324 -1.30 -0.48 -14.85
N PHE A 325 -0.10 -0.82 -14.37
CA PHE A 325 0.88 0.16 -13.87
C PHE A 325 1.89 0.65 -14.93
N SER A 326 1.70 0.33 -16.21
CA SER A 326 2.60 0.73 -17.31
C SER A 326 4.08 0.38 -17.03
N LEU A 327 4.35 -0.84 -16.56
CA LEU A 327 5.68 -1.30 -16.16
C LEU A 327 6.47 -1.81 -17.37
N SER A 328 7.32 -0.98 -17.94
CA SER A 328 8.19 -1.39 -19.05
C SER A 328 9.42 -2.17 -18.56
N GLY A 329 9.77 -3.25 -19.29
CA GLY A 329 10.99 -4.03 -19.01
C GLY A 329 10.97 -4.78 -17.66
N TRP A 330 9.80 -4.97 -17.06
CA TRP A 330 9.60 -5.61 -15.76
C TRP A 330 10.24 -7.00 -15.67
N PHE A 331 10.18 -7.83 -16.72
CA PHE A 331 10.76 -9.16 -16.70
C PHE A 331 12.29 -9.14 -16.51
N LYS A 332 12.99 -8.25 -17.25
CA LYS A 332 14.44 -8.07 -17.06
C LYS A 332 14.77 -7.57 -15.66
N THR A 333 13.91 -6.72 -15.11
CA THR A 333 14.07 -6.19 -13.75
C THR A 333 13.91 -7.27 -12.71
N ILE A 334 12.89 -8.14 -12.81
CA ILE A 334 12.74 -9.31 -11.94
C ILE A 334 13.98 -10.20 -12.01
N LEU A 335 14.35 -10.61 -13.22
CA LEU A 335 15.44 -11.59 -13.40
C LEU A 335 16.76 -11.11 -12.79
N ARG A 336 17.11 -9.84 -13.04
CA ARG A 336 18.34 -9.22 -12.49
C ARG A 336 18.22 -8.91 -10.99
N GLY A 337 17.02 -8.63 -10.51
CA GLY A 337 16.75 -8.29 -9.12
C GLY A 337 16.65 -9.49 -8.18
N GLN A 338 16.55 -10.74 -8.69
CA GLN A 338 16.35 -11.93 -7.85
C GLN A 338 17.35 -12.08 -6.72
N PRO A 339 18.67 -11.93 -6.92
CA PRO A 339 19.61 -12.09 -5.81
C PRO A 339 19.32 -11.12 -4.66
N PHE A 340 19.05 -9.85 -4.98
CA PHE A 340 18.69 -8.86 -3.97
C PHE A 340 17.35 -9.19 -3.32
N HIS A 341 16.32 -9.51 -4.11
CA HIS A 341 14.98 -9.79 -3.62
C HIS A 341 14.95 -11.00 -2.66
N ILE A 342 15.65 -12.10 -3.02
CA ILE A 342 15.75 -13.30 -2.17
C ILE A 342 16.41 -12.95 -0.83
N LEU A 343 17.56 -12.26 -0.87
CA LEU A 343 18.27 -11.84 0.35
C LEU A 343 17.45 -10.90 1.21
N TYR A 344 16.84 -9.89 0.59
CA TYR A 344 15.98 -8.92 1.24
C TYR A 344 14.80 -9.61 1.93
N MET A 345 14.10 -10.53 1.24
CA MET A 345 12.96 -11.26 1.80
C MET A 345 13.35 -12.23 2.92
N ALA A 346 14.55 -12.81 2.88
CA ALA A 346 15.06 -13.68 3.94
C ALA A 346 15.45 -12.88 5.21
N ILE A 347 15.99 -11.67 5.04
CA ILE A 347 16.58 -10.88 6.13
C ILE A 347 15.57 -9.91 6.76
N LEU A 348 14.66 -9.31 5.98
CA LEU A 348 13.76 -8.25 6.45
C LEU A 348 12.86 -8.65 7.62
N PRO A 349 12.14 -9.81 7.61
CA PRO A 349 11.22 -10.15 8.69
C PRO A 349 11.91 -10.23 10.07
N PRO A 350 13.02 -10.97 10.27
CA PRO A 350 13.70 -10.98 11.56
C PRO A 350 14.28 -9.61 11.94
N LEU A 351 14.84 -8.85 10.99
CA LEU A 351 15.35 -7.51 11.26
C LEU A 351 14.27 -6.54 11.73
N SER A 352 13.08 -6.62 11.16
CA SER A 352 11.96 -5.74 11.50
C SER A 352 11.47 -5.90 12.96
N GLN A 353 11.76 -7.04 13.60
CA GLN A 353 11.39 -7.28 15.00
C GLN A 353 12.41 -6.65 15.98
N VAL A 354 13.65 -6.46 15.54
CA VAL A 354 14.74 -6.01 16.40
C VAL A 354 15.09 -4.54 16.16
N LEU A 355 15.05 -4.09 14.89
CA LEU A 355 15.47 -2.75 14.53
C LEU A 355 14.37 -1.72 14.76
N LYS A 356 14.78 -0.56 15.28
CA LYS A 356 13.94 0.66 15.31
C LYS A 356 14.02 1.35 13.95
N TYR A 357 12.90 1.91 13.51
CA TYR A 357 12.86 2.69 12.29
C TYR A 357 12.73 4.18 12.57
N GLN A 358 13.15 5.00 11.61
CA GLN A 358 12.95 6.44 11.62
C GLN A 358 11.81 6.81 10.66
N TRP A 359 10.94 7.70 11.09
CA TRP A 359 9.94 8.33 10.23
C TRP A 359 9.97 9.84 10.44
N LYS A 360 10.28 10.60 9.37
CA LYS A 360 10.35 12.07 9.38
C LYS A 360 11.11 12.60 10.60
N GLU A 361 12.37 12.16 10.75
CA GLU A 361 13.30 12.53 11.83
C GLU A 361 12.94 12.00 13.22
N ARG A 362 11.82 11.30 13.38
CA ARG A 362 11.43 10.67 14.66
C ARG A 362 11.83 9.19 14.69
N LYS A 363 12.50 8.78 15.78
CA LYS A 363 12.75 7.35 16.05
C LYS A 363 11.49 6.75 16.65
N LEU A 364 10.93 5.77 15.96
CA LEU A 364 9.72 5.05 16.37
C LEU A 364 10.03 3.56 16.52
N LYS A 365 9.28 2.88 17.38
CA LYS A 365 9.27 1.43 17.48
C LYS A 365 7.83 0.93 17.53
#